data_3e33548cba7ae10497929e7364681c92
#
_entry.id   3e33548cba7ae10497929e7364681c92
#
_cell.length_a   1.000
_cell.length_b   1.000
_cell.length_c   1.000
_cell.angle_alpha   90.00
_cell.angle_beta   90.00
_cell.angle_gamma   90.00
#
_symmetry.space_group_name_H-M   'P 1'
#
loop_
_entity.id
_entity.type
_entity.pdbx_description
1 polymer ?
#
loop_
_entity_poly.entity_id
_entity_poly.type
_entity_poly.pdbx_seq_one_letter_code
_entity_poly.pdbx_strand_id
1 'polypeptide(L)'
;FSFFLFFIISFKLYAIDTKAEQAVVIDFDTNEVLFEKNSNTKVIPASMTKIMTVYVAFDRIVNSNLSLQSICRVSATARKMKGSRTFLEMNDDVTIETLLKGIIVQSGNDASVALAECLSGTEADFAKLMNFYAQELGMSNSNFKNSSGWPHPNLTSKVYMDDHYSSVYDLAILSNAMIKNFPNLYNYFSMKEFTYNDVPQKN
;
A
#
# COMPACT_ATOMS: atom_id res chain seq x y z
N PHE A 1 45.26 27.53 41.44
CA PHE A 1 44.66 27.54 40.10
C PHE A 1 44.50 26.08 39.66
N SER A 2 43.23 25.58 39.66
CA SER A 2 42.89 24.23 39.21
C SER A 2 42.45 24.30 37.77
N PHE A 3 43.19 23.67 36.88
CA PHE A 3 42.87 23.58 35.44
C PHE A 3 41.90 22.42 35.23
N PHE A 4 40.63 22.69 34.93
CA PHE A 4 39.64 21.66 34.50
C PHE A 4 39.85 21.37 33.03
N LEU A 5 40.39 20.21 32.69
CA LEU A 5 40.55 19.76 31.32
C LEU A 5 39.20 19.18 30.86
N PHE A 6 38.48 19.93 29.99
CA PHE A 6 37.26 19.44 29.35
C PHE A 6 37.65 18.45 28.23
N PHE A 7 37.38 17.16 28.45
CA PHE A 7 37.50 16.16 27.41
C PHE A 7 36.29 16.25 26.48
N ILE A 8 36.44 16.81 25.28
CA ILE A 8 35.44 16.77 24.24
C ILE A 8 35.46 15.39 23.60
N ILE A 9 34.51 14.53 23.98
CA ILE A 9 34.31 13.23 23.35
C ILE A 9 33.58 13.51 22.02
N SER A 10 34.32 13.46 20.91
CA SER A 10 33.70 13.53 19.55
C SER A 10 33.03 12.19 19.25
N PHE A 11 31.73 12.13 19.36
CA PHE A 11 30.96 11.03 18.80
C PHE A 11 30.99 11.15 17.27
N LYS A 12 31.49 10.14 16.58
CA LYS A 12 31.32 10.01 15.13
C LYS A 12 29.84 9.70 14.90
N LEU A 13 29.08 10.71 14.49
CA LEU A 13 27.73 10.51 13.96
C LEU A 13 27.89 9.80 12.61
N TYR A 14 27.52 8.53 12.53
CA TYR A 14 27.40 7.85 11.26
C TYR A 14 26.08 8.32 10.63
N ALA A 15 26.15 9.20 9.63
CA ALA A 15 25.00 9.57 8.84
C ALA A 15 24.53 8.33 8.05
N ILE A 16 23.23 8.07 8.07
CA ILE A 16 22.64 7.06 7.20
C ILE A 16 22.85 7.53 5.76
N ASP A 17 23.54 6.75 4.93
CA ASP A 17 23.71 7.01 3.51
C ASP A 17 22.91 6.01 2.70
N THR A 18 22.22 6.48 1.66
CA THR A 18 21.42 5.66 0.76
C THR A 18 21.50 6.15 -0.66
N LYS A 19 21.55 5.22 -1.63
CA LYS A 19 21.46 5.51 -3.06
C LYS A 19 20.03 5.80 -3.53
N ALA A 20 19.02 5.57 -2.68
CA ALA A 20 17.65 5.92 -3.02
C ALA A 20 17.51 7.43 -3.25
N GLU A 21 16.70 7.83 -4.21
CA GLU A 21 16.39 9.24 -4.48
C GLU A 21 15.47 9.83 -3.41
N GLN A 22 14.55 9.02 -2.89
CA GLN A 22 13.65 9.34 -1.78
C GLN A 22 13.78 8.27 -0.70
N ALA A 23 13.87 8.69 0.56
CA ALA A 23 13.89 7.78 1.69
C ALA A 23 13.37 8.48 2.96
N VAL A 24 12.79 7.70 3.86
CA VAL A 24 12.40 8.14 5.19
C VAL A 24 12.54 7.00 6.18
N VAL A 25 12.94 7.32 7.40
CA VAL A 25 12.85 6.44 8.57
C VAL A 25 12.09 7.20 9.63
N ILE A 26 11.00 6.63 10.13
CA ILE A 26 10.22 7.19 11.22
C ILE A 26 10.27 6.27 12.45
N ASP A 27 10.22 6.85 13.62
CA ASP A 27 9.98 6.11 14.84
C ASP A 27 8.57 5.53 14.84
N PHE A 28 8.44 4.24 15.17
CA PHE A 28 7.17 3.53 15.09
C PHE A 28 6.13 4.06 16.07
N ASP A 29 6.53 4.44 17.27
CA ASP A 29 5.60 4.85 18.33
C ASP A 29 5.17 6.30 18.18
N THR A 30 6.13 7.19 17.87
CA THR A 30 5.95 8.65 17.87
C THR A 30 5.68 9.25 16.50
N ASN A 31 5.99 8.54 15.41
CA ASN A 31 6.07 9.04 14.02
C ASN A 31 7.17 10.12 13.82
N GLU A 32 8.07 10.31 14.79
CA GLU A 32 9.19 11.23 14.62
C GLU A 32 10.08 10.81 13.46
N VAL A 33 10.49 11.77 12.63
CA VAL A 33 11.40 11.52 11.50
C VAL A 33 12.82 11.37 12.04
N LEU A 34 13.38 10.18 11.95
CA LEU A 34 14.74 9.86 12.35
C LEU A 34 15.75 10.08 11.23
N PHE A 35 15.31 9.93 9.98
CA PHE A 35 16.09 10.20 8.78
C PHE A 35 15.17 10.51 7.61
N GLU A 36 15.54 11.47 6.78
CA GLU A 36 14.82 11.75 5.54
C GLU A 36 15.73 12.20 4.39
N LYS A 37 15.29 11.87 3.19
CA LYS A 37 15.86 12.33 1.93
C LYS A 37 14.72 12.53 0.95
N ASN A 38 14.41 13.78 0.59
CA ASN A 38 13.32 14.13 -0.34
C ASN A 38 11.99 13.42 0.01
N SER A 39 11.68 13.25 1.30
CA SER A 39 10.64 12.37 1.80
C SER A 39 9.22 12.79 1.37
N ASN A 40 8.99 14.09 1.15
CA ASN A 40 7.71 14.68 0.74
C ASN A 40 7.57 14.87 -0.78
N THR A 41 8.58 14.46 -1.56
CA THR A 41 8.51 14.56 -3.02
C THR A 41 7.43 13.61 -3.55
N LYS A 42 6.51 14.15 -4.35
CA LYS A 42 5.48 13.37 -5.02
C LYS A 42 6.09 12.46 -6.07
N VAL A 43 5.83 11.17 -5.97
CA VAL A 43 6.31 10.12 -6.88
C VAL A 43 5.15 9.20 -7.27
N ILE A 44 5.30 8.48 -8.38
CA ILE A 44 4.37 7.41 -8.74
C ILE A 44 4.60 6.25 -7.75
N PRO A 45 3.60 5.87 -6.92
CA PRO A 45 3.76 4.78 -5.97
C PRO A 45 3.80 3.39 -6.62
N ALA A 46 3.38 3.28 -7.87
CA ALA A 46 3.23 2.00 -8.56
C ALA A 46 2.48 0.97 -7.66
N SER A 47 2.95 -0.25 -7.53
CA SER A 47 2.31 -1.28 -6.70
C SER A 47 2.28 -0.98 -5.20
N MET A 48 3.02 0.00 -4.69
CA MET A 48 2.86 0.46 -3.30
C MET A 48 1.47 1.06 -3.03
N THR A 49 0.74 1.48 -4.07
CA THR A 49 -0.69 1.81 -4.01
C THR A 49 -1.52 0.73 -3.30
N LYS A 50 -1.17 -0.53 -3.49
CA LYS A 50 -1.90 -1.67 -2.93
C LYS A 50 -1.84 -1.74 -1.39
N ILE A 51 -0.89 -1.06 -0.77
CA ILE A 51 -0.87 -0.92 0.70
C ILE A 51 -2.14 -0.18 1.14
N MET A 52 -2.52 0.92 0.45
CA MET A 52 -3.77 1.63 0.73
C MET A 52 -4.99 0.76 0.40
N THR A 53 -4.97 -0.01 -0.68
CA THR A 53 -6.07 -0.93 -1.02
C THR A 53 -6.30 -1.97 0.08
N VAL A 54 -5.23 -2.56 0.60
CA VAL A 54 -5.29 -3.52 1.71
C VAL A 54 -5.74 -2.83 3.00
N TYR A 55 -5.25 -1.62 3.28
CA TYR A 55 -5.67 -0.83 4.45
C TYR A 55 -7.19 -0.60 4.47
N VAL A 56 -7.74 -0.13 3.36
CA VAL A 56 -9.20 0.06 3.22
C VAL A 56 -9.95 -1.25 3.42
N ALA A 57 -9.46 -2.35 2.83
CA ALA A 57 -10.11 -3.66 3.00
C ALA A 57 -10.09 -4.14 4.45
N PHE A 58 -8.97 -3.97 5.16
CA PHE A 58 -8.85 -4.32 6.57
C PHE A 58 -9.81 -3.50 7.43
N ASP A 59 -9.90 -2.20 7.18
CA ASP A 59 -10.85 -1.35 7.89
C ASP A 59 -12.30 -1.80 7.67
N ARG A 60 -12.67 -2.12 6.41
CA ARG A 60 -14.01 -2.61 6.08
C ARG A 60 -14.32 -3.96 6.73
N ILE A 61 -13.34 -4.85 6.88
CA ILE A 61 -13.51 -6.12 7.60
C ILE A 61 -13.74 -5.89 9.10
N VAL A 62 -12.98 -4.97 9.69
CA VAL A 62 -13.05 -4.72 11.14
C VAL A 62 -14.30 -3.89 11.52
N ASN A 63 -14.68 -2.91 10.69
CA ASN A 63 -15.68 -1.90 11.02
C ASN A 63 -17.00 -2.04 10.26
N SER A 64 -17.22 -3.13 9.51
CA SER A 64 -18.50 -3.40 8.83
C SER A 64 -18.93 -4.87 8.99
N ASN A 65 -20.00 -5.27 8.33
CA ASN A 65 -20.50 -6.66 8.33
C ASN A 65 -19.75 -7.57 7.34
N LEU A 66 -18.63 -7.12 6.77
CA LEU A 66 -17.79 -7.91 5.89
C LEU A 66 -16.85 -8.81 6.71
N SER A 67 -16.50 -9.94 6.13
CA SER A 67 -15.53 -10.88 6.70
C SER A 67 -14.54 -11.32 5.63
N LEU A 68 -13.46 -11.97 6.04
CA LEU A 68 -12.51 -12.59 5.13
C LEU A 68 -13.17 -13.62 4.19
N GLN A 69 -14.28 -14.22 4.61
CA GLN A 69 -15.04 -15.22 3.85
C GLN A 69 -16.15 -14.61 2.98
N SER A 70 -16.36 -13.29 3.04
CA SER A 70 -17.32 -12.62 2.14
C SER A 70 -16.91 -12.81 0.69
N ILE A 71 -17.90 -13.10 -0.15
CA ILE A 71 -17.70 -13.44 -1.56
C ILE A 71 -17.71 -12.17 -2.43
N CYS A 72 -16.75 -12.09 -3.32
CA CYS A 72 -16.60 -11.09 -4.36
C CYS A 72 -16.68 -11.77 -5.73
N ARG A 73 -17.50 -11.22 -6.62
CA ARG A 73 -17.58 -11.72 -7.98
C ARG A 73 -16.60 -11.01 -8.89
N VAL A 74 -15.82 -11.78 -9.64
CA VAL A 74 -14.79 -11.26 -10.53
C VAL A 74 -15.44 -10.69 -11.81
N SER A 75 -15.22 -9.39 -12.06
CA SER A 75 -15.71 -8.70 -13.25
C SER A 75 -14.85 -8.95 -14.48
N ALA A 76 -15.41 -8.60 -15.66
CA ALA A 76 -14.64 -8.57 -16.91
C ALA A 76 -13.50 -7.54 -16.88
N THR A 77 -13.66 -6.43 -16.12
CA THR A 77 -12.62 -5.41 -15.94
C THR A 77 -11.46 -5.97 -15.15
N ALA A 78 -11.71 -6.57 -14.00
CA ALA A 78 -10.71 -7.22 -13.17
C ALA A 78 -9.94 -8.31 -13.96
N ARG A 79 -10.66 -9.20 -14.65
CA ARG A 79 -10.07 -10.28 -15.46
C ARG A 79 -9.12 -9.77 -16.56
N LYS A 80 -9.40 -8.60 -17.15
CA LYS A 80 -8.60 -8.01 -18.24
C LYS A 80 -7.37 -7.25 -17.77
N MET A 81 -7.16 -7.08 -16.47
CA MET A 81 -6.00 -6.39 -15.94
C MET A 81 -4.70 -7.03 -16.43
N LYS A 82 -3.69 -6.17 -16.66
CA LYS A 82 -2.36 -6.56 -17.12
C LYS A 82 -1.33 -6.41 -15.99
N GLY A 83 -0.10 -6.77 -16.29
CA GLY A 83 1.01 -6.78 -15.34
C GLY A 83 0.92 -7.97 -14.39
N SER A 84 1.27 -7.78 -13.12
CA SER A 84 1.19 -8.85 -12.12
C SER A 84 -0.27 -9.21 -11.82
N ARG A 85 -0.57 -10.51 -11.79
CA ARG A 85 -1.95 -11.02 -11.65
C ARG A 85 -2.02 -12.26 -10.79
N THR A 86 -3.14 -12.40 -10.13
CA THR A 86 -3.55 -13.63 -9.42
C THR A 86 -4.12 -14.68 -10.38
N PHE A 87 -4.44 -14.27 -11.63
CA PHE A 87 -5.07 -15.08 -12.68
C PHE A 87 -6.52 -15.45 -12.35
N LEU A 88 -7.27 -14.46 -11.85
CA LEU A 88 -8.70 -14.61 -11.62
C LEU A 88 -9.46 -14.84 -12.93
N GLU A 89 -10.47 -15.70 -12.91
CA GLU A 89 -11.35 -15.92 -14.06
C GLU A 89 -12.66 -15.11 -13.93
N MET A 90 -13.20 -14.67 -15.06
CA MET A 90 -14.42 -13.89 -15.08
C MET A 90 -15.61 -14.71 -14.54
N ASN A 91 -16.40 -14.08 -13.69
CA ASN A 91 -17.53 -14.66 -12.97
C ASN A 91 -17.18 -15.65 -11.86
N ASP A 92 -15.90 -15.85 -11.53
CA ASP A 92 -15.55 -16.59 -10.33
C ASP A 92 -16.09 -15.87 -9.08
N ASP A 93 -16.54 -16.67 -8.12
CA ASP A 93 -16.88 -16.23 -6.78
C ASP A 93 -15.66 -16.47 -5.88
N VAL A 94 -15.00 -15.39 -5.45
CA VAL A 94 -13.72 -15.43 -4.75
C VAL A 94 -13.87 -14.74 -3.40
N THR A 95 -13.29 -15.32 -2.35
CA THR A 95 -13.34 -14.68 -1.01
C THR A 95 -12.45 -13.45 -0.93
N ILE A 96 -12.82 -12.49 -0.07
CA ILE A 96 -11.96 -11.33 0.25
C ILE A 96 -10.56 -11.80 0.68
N GLU A 97 -10.47 -12.88 1.46
CA GLU A 97 -9.20 -13.46 1.90
C GLU A 97 -8.31 -13.87 0.71
N THR A 98 -8.88 -14.55 -0.27
CA THR A 98 -8.14 -14.96 -1.48
C THR A 98 -7.67 -13.74 -2.28
N LEU A 99 -8.51 -12.71 -2.43
CA LEU A 99 -8.13 -11.46 -3.08
C LEU A 99 -6.98 -10.76 -2.35
N LEU A 100 -7.05 -10.66 -1.02
CA LEU A 100 -5.99 -10.09 -0.19
C LEU A 100 -4.67 -10.86 -0.35
N LYS A 101 -4.70 -12.20 -0.34
CA LYS A 101 -3.52 -13.04 -0.60
C LYS A 101 -2.94 -12.77 -1.99
N GLY A 102 -3.79 -12.68 -3.01
CA GLY A 102 -3.37 -12.34 -4.36
C GLY A 102 -2.73 -10.94 -4.47
N ILE A 103 -3.25 -9.96 -3.76
CA ILE A 103 -2.70 -8.61 -3.70
C ILE A 103 -1.35 -8.59 -2.97
N ILE A 104 -1.27 -9.20 -1.80
CA ILE A 104 -0.09 -9.12 -0.91
C ILE A 104 1.05 -9.96 -1.43
N VAL A 105 0.79 -11.21 -1.85
CA VAL A 105 1.84 -12.15 -2.29
C VAL A 105 2.26 -11.88 -3.73
N GLN A 106 1.30 -11.78 -4.64
CA GLN A 106 1.56 -11.69 -6.09
C GLN A 106 1.53 -10.27 -6.63
N SER A 107 1.15 -9.28 -5.80
CA SER A 107 0.89 -7.92 -6.27
C SER A 107 -0.18 -7.89 -7.39
N GLY A 108 -1.21 -8.73 -7.30
CA GLY A 108 -2.22 -8.96 -8.33
C GLY A 108 -3.05 -7.71 -8.64
N ASN A 109 -2.96 -7.22 -9.88
CA ASN A 109 -3.76 -6.08 -10.35
C ASN A 109 -5.23 -6.46 -10.52
N ASP A 110 -5.50 -7.67 -11.01
CA ASP A 110 -6.84 -8.26 -11.12
C ASP A 110 -7.51 -8.41 -9.76
N ALA A 111 -6.78 -8.92 -8.77
CA ALA A 111 -7.27 -9.04 -7.41
C ALA A 111 -7.56 -7.66 -6.77
N SER A 112 -6.73 -6.64 -7.06
CA SER A 112 -6.94 -5.28 -6.57
C SER A 112 -8.23 -4.67 -7.11
N VAL A 113 -8.48 -4.80 -8.42
CA VAL A 113 -9.70 -4.30 -9.06
C VAL A 113 -10.92 -5.07 -8.57
N ALA A 114 -10.85 -6.42 -8.51
CA ALA A 114 -11.97 -7.23 -8.01
C ALA A 114 -12.34 -6.88 -6.57
N LEU A 115 -11.35 -6.65 -5.70
CA LEU A 115 -11.57 -6.24 -4.32
C LEU A 115 -12.18 -4.83 -4.26
N ALA A 116 -11.68 -3.88 -5.04
CA ALA A 116 -12.19 -2.52 -5.10
C ALA A 116 -13.66 -2.46 -5.53
N GLU A 117 -14.00 -3.18 -6.60
CA GLU A 117 -15.39 -3.29 -7.09
C GLU A 117 -16.29 -3.96 -6.05
N CYS A 118 -15.83 -5.00 -5.37
CA CYS A 118 -16.56 -5.69 -4.32
C CYS A 118 -16.88 -4.78 -3.14
N LEU A 119 -15.92 -3.96 -2.71
CA LEU A 119 -16.06 -3.12 -1.52
C LEU A 119 -16.81 -1.80 -1.76
N SER A 120 -16.83 -1.31 -3.01
CA SER A 120 -17.36 0.03 -3.33
C SER A 120 -18.23 0.09 -4.59
N GLY A 121 -18.51 -1.06 -5.22
CA GLY A 121 -19.29 -1.15 -6.46
C GLY A 121 -18.49 -0.81 -7.71
N THR A 122 -17.63 0.21 -7.67
CA THR A 122 -16.72 0.57 -8.77
C THR A 122 -15.32 0.87 -8.26
N GLU A 123 -14.29 0.66 -9.10
CA GLU A 123 -12.92 1.06 -8.77
C GLU A 123 -12.79 2.58 -8.58
N ALA A 124 -13.58 3.37 -9.31
CA ALA A 124 -13.60 4.83 -9.17
C ALA A 124 -14.13 5.28 -7.79
N ASP A 125 -15.18 4.64 -7.28
CA ASP A 125 -15.69 4.92 -5.94
C ASP A 125 -14.75 4.40 -4.86
N PHE A 126 -14.08 3.29 -5.11
CA PHE A 126 -13.02 2.80 -4.23
C PHE A 126 -11.84 3.79 -4.15
N ALA A 127 -11.43 4.39 -5.27
CA ALA A 127 -10.39 5.43 -5.28
C ALA A 127 -10.78 6.66 -4.43
N LYS A 128 -12.06 7.07 -4.44
CA LYS A 128 -12.55 8.13 -3.54
C LYS A 128 -12.40 7.71 -2.07
N LEU A 129 -12.72 6.46 -1.77
CA LEU A 129 -12.56 5.91 -0.41
C LEU A 129 -11.08 5.84 0.00
N MET A 130 -10.16 5.44 -0.90
CA MET A 130 -8.71 5.49 -0.65
C MET A 130 -8.25 6.92 -0.30
N ASN A 131 -8.73 7.93 -1.04
CA ASN A 131 -8.38 9.33 -0.78
C ASN A 131 -9.00 9.86 0.53
N PHE A 132 -10.18 9.39 0.91
CA PHE A 132 -10.76 9.68 2.22
C PHE A 132 -9.84 9.17 3.34
N TYR A 133 -9.40 7.90 3.28
CA TYR A 133 -8.46 7.37 4.28
C TYR A 133 -7.10 8.06 4.24
N ALA A 134 -6.60 8.43 3.06
CA ALA A 134 -5.38 9.21 2.95
C ALA A 134 -5.49 10.54 3.70
N GLN A 135 -6.61 11.23 3.58
CA GLN A 135 -6.88 12.47 4.30
C GLN A 135 -6.96 12.24 5.82
N GLU A 136 -7.70 11.21 6.27
CA GLU A 136 -7.82 10.86 7.69
C GLU A 136 -6.46 10.50 8.32
N LEU A 137 -5.56 9.90 7.56
CA LEU A 137 -4.20 9.56 7.99
C LEU A 137 -3.20 10.72 7.88
N GLY A 138 -3.61 11.88 7.34
CA GLY A 138 -2.73 13.03 7.15
C GLY A 138 -1.74 12.89 5.97
N MET A 139 -2.03 12.02 5.00
CA MET A 139 -1.21 11.80 3.80
C MET A 139 -1.38 12.93 2.78
N SER A 140 -0.83 14.10 3.07
CA SER A 140 -1.08 15.34 2.32
C SER A 140 -0.44 15.36 0.91
N ASN A 141 0.50 14.47 0.64
CA ASN A 141 1.17 14.34 -0.66
C ASN A 141 0.71 13.09 -1.42
N SER A 142 -0.53 12.62 -1.19
CA SER A 142 -1.06 11.42 -1.83
C SER A 142 -2.39 11.70 -2.53
N ASN A 143 -2.57 11.09 -3.70
CA ASN A 143 -3.82 11.05 -4.43
C ASN A 143 -3.91 9.76 -5.23
N PHE A 144 -4.92 8.97 -4.97
CA PHE A 144 -5.13 7.66 -5.59
C PHE A 144 -6.23 7.74 -6.65
N LYS A 145 -5.98 7.20 -7.84
CA LYS A 145 -6.95 7.13 -8.96
C LYS A 145 -7.43 5.71 -9.26
N ASN A 146 -6.72 4.71 -8.75
CA ASN A 146 -7.10 3.31 -8.90
C ASN A 146 -6.54 2.48 -7.73
N SER A 147 -6.96 1.23 -7.64
CA SER A 147 -6.64 0.30 -6.57
C SER A 147 -5.29 -0.40 -6.70
N SER A 148 -4.71 -0.44 -7.89
CA SER A 148 -3.57 -1.28 -8.21
C SER A 148 -2.25 -0.55 -8.37
N GLY A 149 -2.30 0.76 -8.65
CA GLY A 149 -1.16 1.55 -9.08
C GLY A 149 -0.74 1.29 -10.53
N TRP A 150 -1.49 0.46 -11.27
CA TRP A 150 -1.23 0.22 -12.68
C TRP A 150 -1.85 1.34 -13.53
N PRO A 151 -1.11 1.97 -14.44
CA PRO A 151 -1.64 3.05 -15.28
C PRO A 151 -2.78 2.55 -16.17
N HIS A 152 -3.83 3.34 -16.30
CA HIS A 152 -4.89 3.04 -17.24
C HIS A 152 -4.30 3.06 -18.67
N PRO A 153 -4.63 2.07 -19.53
CA PRO A 153 -4.03 1.91 -20.85
C PRO A 153 -4.16 3.12 -21.79
N ASN A 154 -5.13 4.00 -21.53
CA ASN A 154 -5.39 5.20 -22.30
C ASN A 154 -4.72 6.47 -21.75
N LEU A 155 -3.97 6.37 -20.64
CA LEU A 155 -3.26 7.52 -20.05
C LEU A 155 -1.79 7.48 -20.43
N THR A 156 -1.25 8.61 -20.88
CA THR A 156 0.19 8.78 -20.98
C THR A 156 0.81 8.75 -19.59
N SER A 157 2.04 8.31 -19.48
CA SER A 157 2.76 8.26 -18.19
C SER A 157 2.75 9.62 -17.48
N LYS A 158 2.82 10.74 -18.22
CA LYS A 158 2.78 12.08 -17.66
C LYS A 158 1.43 12.43 -17.02
N VAL A 159 0.30 12.16 -17.71
CA VAL A 159 -1.05 12.42 -17.17
C VAL A 159 -1.32 11.54 -15.96
N TYR A 160 -0.81 10.30 -15.96
CA TYR A 160 -0.91 9.41 -14.82
C TYR A 160 -0.11 9.92 -13.61
N MET A 161 1.10 10.46 -13.83
CA MET A 161 1.94 11.05 -12.77
C MET A 161 1.30 12.27 -12.12
N ASP A 162 0.62 13.11 -12.92
CA ASP A 162 -0.01 14.34 -12.41
C ASP A 162 -1.20 14.03 -11.49
N ASP A 163 -1.84 12.87 -11.67
CA ASP A 163 -3.10 12.52 -10.99
C ASP A 163 -3.00 11.38 -9.97
N HIS A 164 -2.01 10.47 -10.10
CA HIS A 164 -1.83 9.33 -9.19
C HIS A 164 -0.43 9.37 -8.57
N TYR A 165 -0.35 9.84 -7.35
CA TYR A 165 0.93 10.04 -6.67
C TYR A 165 0.83 9.75 -5.16
N SER A 166 1.99 9.56 -4.56
CA SER A 166 2.19 9.54 -3.11
C SER A 166 3.60 10.07 -2.81
N SER A 167 3.97 10.15 -1.53
CA SER A 167 5.33 10.40 -1.08
C SER A 167 5.81 9.26 -0.20
N VAL A 168 7.13 9.10 -0.04
CA VAL A 168 7.65 8.05 0.85
C VAL A 168 7.30 8.32 2.30
N TYR A 169 7.14 9.61 2.69
CA TYR A 169 6.65 9.97 4.01
C TYR A 169 5.21 9.49 4.23
N ASP A 170 4.30 9.79 3.30
CA ASP A 170 2.91 9.35 3.39
C ASP A 170 2.79 7.83 3.41
N LEU A 171 3.59 7.12 2.60
CA LEU A 171 3.63 5.66 2.60
C LEU A 171 4.16 5.09 3.93
N ALA A 172 5.09 5.77 4.61
CA ALA A 172 5.55 5.38 5.94
C ALA A 172 4.44 5.56 6.98
N ILE A 173 3.69 6.68 6.94
CA ILE A 173 2.52 6.92 7.80
C ILE A 173 1.46 5.84 7.58
N LEU A 174 1.14 5.53 6.32
CA LEU A 174 0.18 4.46 5.97
C LEU A 174 0.64 3.10 6.51
N SER A 175 1.93 2.77 6.35
CA SER A 175 2.49 1.50 6.83
C SER A 175 2.45 1.40 8.35
N ASN A 176 2.76 2.49 9.06
CA ASN A 176 2.65 2.56 10.52
C ASN A 176 1.19 2.36 10.97
N ALA A 177 0.25 3.07 10.34
CA ALA A 177 -1.18 2.92 10.63
C ALA A 177 -1.68 1.50 10.35
N MET A 178 -1.22 0.85 9.27
CA MET A 178 -1.54 -0.55 8.94
C MET A 178 -1.16 -1.48 10.09
N ILE A 179 0.06 -1.36 10.62
CA ILE A 179 0.57 -2.22 11.68
C ILE A 179 -0.18 -1.95 13.00
N LYS A 180 -0.39 -0.67 13.35
CA LYS A 180 -1.05 -0.27 14.61
C LYS A 180 -2.52 -0.62 14.64
N ASN A 181 -3.24 -0.35 13.55
CA ASN A 181 -4.70 -0.49 13.53
C ASN A 181 -5.15 -1.93 13.25
N PHE A 182 -4.33 -2.72 12.54
CA PHE A 182 -4.70 -4.07 12.10
C PHE A 182 -3.63 -5.14 12.42
N PRO A 183 -3.12 -5.23 13.66
CA PRO A 183 -1.98 -6.09 14.00
C PRO A 183 -2.23 -7.57 13.66
N ASN A 184 -3.44 -8.07 13.82
CA ASN A 184 -3.79 -9.46 13.49
C ASN A 184 -3.83 -9.71 11.98
N LEU A 185 -4.37 -8.76 11.19
CA LEU A 185 -4.46 -8.86 9.73
C LEU A 185 -3.12 -8.54 9.07
N TYR A 186 -2.25 -7.76 9.72
CA TYR A 186 -0.91 -7.47 9.23
C TYR A 186 -0.07 -8.74 9.02
N ASN A 187 -0.38 -9.84 9.72
CA ASN A 187 0.29 -11.13 9.53
C ASN A 187 0.23 -11.66 8.08
N TYR A 188 -0.76 -11.25 7.27
CA TYR A 188 -0.81 -11.60 5.85
C TYR A 188 0.43 -11.13 5.08
N PHE A 189 1.07 -10.03 5.48
CA PHE A 189 2.29 -9.53 4.85
C PHE A 189 3.53 -10.41 5.10
N SER A 190 3.46 -11.37 6.04
CA SER A 190 4.53 -12.35 6.27
C SER A 190 4.46 -13.57 5.33
N MET A 191 3.37 -13.70 4.53
CA MET A 191 3.17 -14.83 3.65
C MET A 191 4.21 -14.87 2.53
N LYS A 192 4.80 -16.03 2.31
CA LYS A 192 5.82 -16.26 1.27
C LYS A 192 5.22 -16.77 -0.03
N GLU A 193 4.10 -17.46 0.07
CA GLU A 193 3.43 -18.08 -1.06
C GLU A 193 1.96 -18.35 -0.74
N PHE A 194 1.14 -18.51 -1.77
CA PHE A 194 -0.21 -19.07 -1.68
C PHE A 194 -0.55 -19.76 -3.02
N THR A 195 -1.57 -20.61 -3.02
CA THR A 195 -2.03 -21.29 -4.23
C THR A 195 -3.43 -20.81 -4.58
N TYR A 196 -3.66 -20.47 -5.84
CA TYR A 196 -4.97 -20.16 -6.40
C TYR A 196 -5.21 -20.99 -7.65
N ASN A 197 -6.34 -21.73 -7.72
CA ASN A 197 -6.69 -22.63 -8.83
C ASN A 197 -5.51 -23.52 -9.24
N ASP A 198 -4.90 -24.21 -8.26
CA ASP A 198 -3.73 -25.11 -8.43
C ASP A 198 -2.46 -24.42 -8.97
N VAL A 199 -2.46 -23.08 -9.10
CA VAL A 199 -1.29 -22.30 -9.49
C VAL A 199 -0.60 -21.74 -8.24
N PRO A 200 0.62 -22.23 -7.90
CA PRO A 200 1.40 -21.69 -6.81
C PRO A 200 1.95 -20.32 -7.18
N GLN A 201 1.81 -19.36 -6.28
CA GLN A 201 2.28 -17.98 -6.40
C GLN A 201 3.22 -17.65 -5.25
N LYS A 202 4.30 -16.95 -5.54
CA LYS A 202 5.35 -16.62 -4.56
C LYS A 202 5.55 -15.11 -4.46
N ASN A 203 5.87 -14.66 -3.24
CA ASN A 203 6.24 -13.28 -2.93
C ASN A 203 7.70 -13.00 -3.33
#